data_f520815000f709409a08b8a97733371e
#
_entry.id   f520815000f709409a08b8a97733371e
#
_cell.length_a   1.000
_cell.length_b   1.000
_cell.length_c   1.000
_cell.angle_alpha   90.00
_cell.angle_beta   90.00
_cell.angle_gamma   90.00
#
_symmetry.space_group_name_H-M   'P 1'
#
loop_
_entity.id
_entity.type
_entity.pdbx_description
1 polymer ?
#
loop_
_entity_poly.entity_id
_entity_poly.type
_entity_poly.pdbx_seq_one_letter_code
_entity_poly.pdbx_strand_id
1 'polypeptide(L)'
;MLKIFTFLFSSIILLSCSGGNYEKNLKELDEVYGACDNPMRSLSTRKYKECIAAERANNESFFDLNGDLGDLFNRDGENYIVQYTVNPNLWRAALDVTVRYPLKIADNQGGYIETDWINQKETPNNRCLIKVRITSQELVSNGVASKFICEEKINNQWVATDDNYLEEEKRLTLKILSTAATISENTL
;
A
#
# COMPACT_ATOMS: atom_id res chain seq x y z
N MET A 1 15.66 -44.03 50.67
CA MET A 1 15.50 -44.42 49.22
C MET A 1 14.36 -43.65 48.52
N LEU A 2 13.34 -43.21 49.20
CA LEU A 2 12.19 -42.49 48.58
C LEU A 2 12.56 -41.09 48.07
N LYS A 3 13.48 -40.34 48.70
CA LYS A 3 13.89 -38.99 48.30
C LYS A 3 14.77 -38.94 47.04
N ILE A 4 15.45 -40.01 46.68
CA ILE A 4 16.27 -40.09 45.46
C ILE A 4 15.39 -40.34 44.23
N PHE A 5 14.27 -41.04 44.41
CA PHE A 5 13.33 -41.34 43.33
C PHE A 5 12.53 -40.10 42.89
N THR A 6 12.20 -39.20 43.82
CA THR A 6 11.53 -37.93 43.49
C THR A 6 12.41 -36.94 42.73
N PHE A 7 13.75 -36.97 42.99
CA PHE A 7 14.68 -36.11 42.26
C PHE A 7 14.93 -36.59 40.82
N LEU A 8 14.96 -37.90 40.60
CA LEU A 8 15.10 -38.49 39.26
C LEU A 8 13.86 -38.28 38.38
N PHE A 9 12.65 -38.28 38.98
CA PHE A 9 11.41 -38.04 38.22
C PHE A 9 11.21 -36.56 37.83
N SER A 10 11.70 -35.64 38.66
CA SER A 10 11.68 -34.20 38.37
C SER A 10 12.63 -33.79 37.22
N SER A 11 13.71 -34.58 37.00
CA SER A 11 14.72 -34.28 35.95
C SER A 11 14.27 -34.71 34.55
N ILE A 12 13.29 -35.60 34.42
CA ILE A 12 12.79 -36.12 33.14
C ILE A 12 11.76 -35.20 32.51
N ILE A 13 11.09 -34.33 33.27
CA ILE A 13 10.03 -33.43 32.77
C ILE A 13 10.61 -32.22 32.05
N LEU A 14 11.92 -31.90 32.18
CA LEU A 14 12.55 -30.76 31.57
C LEU A 14 13.12 -31.01 30.14
N LEU A 15 13.04 -32.25 29.63
CA LEU A 15 13.59 -32.62 28.31
C LEU A 15 12.58 -32.73 27.19
N SER A 16 11.31 -32.37 27.39
CA SER A 16 10.28 -32.48 26.34
C SER A 16 9.84 -31.13 25.73
N CYS A 17 10.76 -30.15 25.57
CA CYS A 17 10.58 -29.10 24.60
C CYS A 17 11.15 -29.60 23.28
N SER A 18 10.37 -30.46 22.60
CA SER A 18 10.67 -30.93 21.25
C SER A 18 10.51 -29.79 20.26
N GLY A 19 11.62 -29.19 19.84
CA GLY A 19 11.69 -28.14 18.83
C GLY A 19 11.36 -28.59 17.39
N GLY A 20 10.79 -29.78 17.20
CA GLY A 20 10.56 -30.37 15.89
C GLY A 20 9.55 -29.63 15.00
N ASN A 21 8.65 -28.85 15.56
CA ASN A 21 7.65 -28.10 14.77
C ASN A 21 8.12 -26.67 14.43
N TYR A 22 9.07 -26.12 15.17
CA TYR A 22 9.53 -24.75 14.96
C TYR A 22 10.26 -24.58 13.62
N GLU A 23 11.22 -25.47 13.31
CA GLU A 23 11.96 -25.40 12.06
C GLU A 23 11.08 -25.65 10.81
N LYS A 24 10.07 -26.53 10.95
CA LYS A 24 9.14 -26.79 9.86
C LYS A 24 8.28 -25.56 9.59
N ASN A 25 7.68 -24.98 10.62
CA ASN A 25 6.87 -23.77 10.49
C ASN A 25 7.70 -22.58 9.99
N LEU A 26 8.97 -22.50 10.39
CA LEU A 26 9.87 -21.46 9.93
C LEU A 26 10.11 -21.56 8.42
N LYS A 27 10.34 -22.76 7.88
CA LYS A 27 10.53 -22.99 6.44
C LYS A 27 9.26 -22.74 5.65
N GLU A 28 8.10 -23.19 6.14
CA GLU A 28 6.81 -22.91 5.48
C GLU A 28 6.54 -21.39 5.38
N LEU A 29 6.90 -20.65 6.42
CA LEU A 29 6.76 -19.19 6.39
C LEU A 29 7.85 -18.50 5.54
N ASP A 30 9.06 -19.06 5.44
CA ASP A 30 10.10 -18.57 4.53
C ASP A 30 9.66 -18.70 3.06
N GLU A 31 8.92 -19.76 2.70
CA GLU A 31 8.38 -19.95 1.36
C GLU A 31 7.28 -18.94 1.00
N VAL A 32 6.49 -18.52 2.00
CA VAL A 32 5.34 -17.60 1.79
C VAL A 32 5.78 -16.14 1.84
N TYR A 33 6.64 -15.78 2.79
CA TYR A 33 6.98 -14.37 3.08
C TYR A 33 8.41 -13.99 2.65
N GLY A 34 9.25 -14.98 2.28
CA GLY A 34 10.69 -14.78 2.14
C GLY A 34 11.41 -14.89 3.49
N ALA A 35 12.70 -15.23 3.44
CA ALA A 35 13.47 -15.47 4.66
C ALA A 35 13.68 -14.20 5.50
N CYS A 36 13.71 -13.03 4.87
CA CYS A 36 13.93 -11.75 5.54
C CYS A 36 12.65 -11.18 6.18
N ASP A 37 11.48 -11.40 5.57
CA ASP A 37 10.19 -10.87 6.00
C ASP A 37 9.36 -11.87 6.83
N ASN A 38 9.93 -13.04 7.14
CA ASN A 38 9.28 -14.06 7.95
C ASN A 38 9.01 -13.54 9.38
N PRO A 39 7.73 -13.46 9.81
CA PRO A 39 7.35 -12.90 11.11
C PRO A 39 7.89 -13.68 12.30
N MET A 40 8.29 -14.95 12.12
CA MET A 40 8.94 -15.74 13.18
C MET A 40 10.45 -15.46 13.31
N ARG A 41 11.05 -14.74 12.37
CA ARG A 41 12.44 -14.29 12.42
C ARG A 41 12.49 -12.90 13.02
N SER A 42 12.80 -12.79 14.31
CA SER A 42 13.05 -11.49 14.95
C SER A 42 14.42 -10.96 14.55
N LEU A 43 14.51 -10.32 13.39
CA LEU A 43 15.75 -9.71 12.91
C LEU A 43 15.93 -8.30 13.48
N SER A 44 17.12 -7.98 13.97
CA SER A 44 17.46 -6.58 14.26
C SER A 44 17.54 -5.79 12.95
N THR A 45 17.35 -4.46 13.01
CA THR A 45 17.37 -3.56 11.83
C THR A 45 18.62 -3.74 10.96
N ARG A 46 19.76 -4.02 11.58
CA ARG A 46 21.04 -4.28 10.86
C ARG A 46 20.98 -5.61 10.13
N LYS A 47 20.59 -6.69 10.81
CA LYS A 47 20.47 -8.02 10.21
C LYS A 47 19.40 -8.09 9.13
N TYR A 48 18.31 -7.35 9.28
CA TYR A 48 17.29 -7.23 8.26
C TYR A 48 17.84 -6.60 6.97
N LYS A 49 18.60 -5.50 7.08
CA LYS A 49 19.25 -4.87 5.92
C LYS A 49 20.28 -5.78 5.25
N GLU A 50 21.06 -6.52 6.04
CA GLU A 50 22.02 -7.51 5.53
C GLU A 50 21.31 -8.68 4.82
N CYS A 51 20.17 -9.15 5.35
CA CYS A 51 19.35 -10.19 4.77
C CYS A 51 18.77 -9.76 3.41
N ILE A 52 18.13 -8.60 3.35
CA ILE A 52 17.56 -8.06 2.09
C ILE A 52 18.67 -7.82 1.04
N ALA A 53 19.86 -7.36 1.46
CA ALA A 53 20.99 -7.20 0.56
C ALA A 53 21.46 -8.55 -0.02
N ALA A 54 21.48 -9.61 0.81
CA ALA A 54 21.85 -10.96 0.38
C ALA A 54 20.79 -11.59 -0.56
N GLU A 55 19.50 -11.39 -0.29
CA GLU A 55 18.41 -11.82 -1.20
C GLU A 55 18.50 -11.12 -2.56
N ARG A 56 18.79 -9.82 -2.56
CA ARG A 56 19.01 -9.07 -3.81
C ARG A 56 20.23 -9.57 -4.56
N ALA A 57 21.35 -9.81 -3.89
CA ALA A 57 22.56 -10.33 -4.51
C ALA A 57 22.37 -11.75 -5.10
N ASN A 58 21.55 -12.60 -4.47
CA ASN A 58 21.19 -13.91 -5.02
C ASN A 58 20.18 -13.83 -6.17
N ASN A 59 19.42 -12.72 -6.26
CA ASN A 59 18.50 -12.41 -7.37
C ASN A 59 19.14 -11.49 -8.42
N GLU A 60 20.44 -11.18 -8.33
CA GLU A 60 21.16 -10.30 -9.27
C GLU A 60 21.28 -10.86 -10.70
N SER A 61 20.78 -12.06 -10.98
CA SER A 61 20.56 -12.46 -12.38
C SER A 61 19.36 -11.77 -13.03
N PHE A 62 18.57 -10.96 -12.29
CA PHE A 62 17.37 -10.30 -12.82
C PHE A 62 17.59 -8.83 -13.20
N PHE A 63 18.68 -8.18 -12.73
CA PHE A 63 19.04 -6.82 -13.12
C PHE A 63 20.53 -6.74 -13.44
N ASP A 64 20.94 -7.29 -14.58
CA ASP A 64 22.18 -6.90 -15.22
C ASP A 64 22.02 -5.52 -15.83
N LEU A 65 22.47 -4.49 -15.11
CA LEU A 65 22.44 -3.08 -15.56
C LEU A 65 23.39 -2.82 -16.74
N ASN A 66 24.16 -3.82 -17.19
CA ASN A 66 25.00 -3.78 -18.40
C ASN A 66 24.35 -4.53 -19.59
N GLY A 67 23.23 -5.18 -19.38
CA GLY A 67 22.42 -5.77 -20.45
C GLY A 67 21.60 -4.70 -21.16
N ASP A 68 21.74 -4.67 -22.47
CA ASP A 68 21.06 -3.81 -23.40
C ASP A 68 19.57 -3.60 -23.03
N LEU A 69 19.17 -2.37 -22.68
CA LEU A 69 17.78 -1.98 -22.45
C LEU A 69 16.82 -2.42 -23.57
N GLY A 70 17.36 -2.71 -24.75
CA GLY A 70 16.62 -3.27 -25.89
C GLY A 70 16.06 -4.66 -25.64
N ASP A 71 16.73 -5.50 -24.83
CA ASP A 71 16.31 -6.88 -24.55
C ASP A 71 15.15 -6.95 -23.55
N LEU A 72 14.98 -5.91 -22.71
CA LEU A 72 13.84 -5.78 -21.80
C LEU A 72 12.52 -5.52 -22.51
N PHE A 73 12.57 -4.94 -23.72
CA PHE A 73 11.38 -4.65 -24.53
C PHE A 73 11.11 -5.72 -25.61
N ASN A 74 12.04 -6.66 -25.81
CA ASN A 74 11.97 -7.65 -26.87
C ASN A 74 11.81 -9.10 -26.35
N ARG A 75 11.44 -9.26 -25.08
CA ARG A 75 11.13 -10.58 -24.52
C ARG A 75 9.72 -10.97 -24.94
N ASP A 76 9.66 -11.72 -26.03
CA ASP A 76 8.45 -12.42 -26.47
C ASP A 76 7.85 -13.24 -25.32
N GLY A 77 6.66 -12.85 -24.89
CA GLY A 77 5.63 -13.81 -24.51
C GLY A 77 5.52 -14.24 -23.05
N GLU A 78 6.15 -13.62 -22.06
CA GLU A 78 5.61 -13.73 -20.69
C GLU A 78 4.92 -12.43 -20.35
N ASN A 79 3.59 -12.44 -20.47
CA ASN A 79 2.72 -11.41 -19.96
C ASN A 79 2.95 -11.28 -18.46
N TYR A 80 3.88 -10.41 -18.05
CA TYR A 80 3.82 -9.82 -16.73
C TYR A 80 2.52 -9.02 -16.68
N ILE A 81 1.46 -9.69 -16.25
CA ILE A 81 0.22 -9.01 -15.90
C ILE A 81 0.60 -8.17 -14.66
N VAL A 82 0.98 -6.92 -14.89
CA VAL A 82 0.99 -5.93 -13.81
C VAL A 82 -0.46 -5.88 -13.33
N GLN A 83 -0.75 -6.62 -12.29
CA GLN A 83 -2.08 -6.68 -11.71
C GLN A 83 -2.32 -5.33 -11.01
N TYR A 84 -2.83 -4.38 -11.78
CA TYR A 84 -3.31 -3.13 -11.20
C TYR A 84 -4.46 -3.45 -10.25
N THR A 85 -4.30 -3.09 -9.00
CA THR A 85 -5.37 -3.22 -7.99
C THR A 85 -6.54 -2.30 -8.32
N VAL A 86 -6.28 -1.23 -9.07
CA VAL A 86 -7.26 -0.24 -9.50
C VAL A 86 -7.13 0.06 -10.99
N ASN A 87 -8.19 0.55 -11.62
CA ASN A 87 -8.16 0.94 -13.04
C ASN A 87 -7.11 2.03 -13.27
N PRO A 88 -6.14 1.83 -14.20
CA PRO A 88 -5.04 2.78 -14.44
C PRO A 88 -5.53 4.12 -15.02
N ASN A 89 -6.61 4.13 -15.81
CA ASN A 89 -7.17 5.36 -16.36
C ASN A 89 -7.90 6.18 -15.29
N LEU A 90 -8.63 5.50 -14.37
CA LEU A 90 -9.22 6.16 -13.20
C LEU A 90 -8.15 6.75 -12.29
N TRP A 91 -7.06 6.00 -12.03
CA TRP A 91 -5.95 6.48 -11.22
C TRP A 91 -5.30 7.72 -11.82
N ARG A 92 -4.95 7.65 -13.11
CA ARG A 92 -4.33 8.77 -13.82
C ARG A 92 -5.24 10.00 -13.85
N ALA A 93 -6.53 9.81 -14.15
CA ALA A 93 -7.51 10.89 -14.14
C ALA A 93 -7.68 11.52 -12.75
N ALA A 94 -7.72 10.71 -11.69
CA ALA A 94 -7.80 11.20 -10.33
C ALA A 94 -6.57 12.04 -9.95
N LEU A 95 -5.36 11.59 -10.30
CA LEU A 95 -4.15 12.38 -10.13
C LEU A 95 -4.20 13.70 -10.92
N ASP A 96 -4.55 13.67 -12.20
CA ASP A 96 -4.61 14.86 -13.07
C ASP A 96 -5.57 15.92 -12.52
N VAL A 97 -6.68 15.49 -11.93
CA VAL A 97 -7.68 16.39 -11.33
C VAL A 97 -7.22 16.94 -9.98
N THR A 98 -6.52 16.13 -9.17
CA THR A 98 -6.14 16.48 -7.80
C THR A 98 -4.75 17.11 -7.67
N VAL A 99 -3.84 16.93 -8.65
CA VAL A 99 -2.45 17.43 -8.61
C VAL A 99 -2.33 18.94 -8.47
N ARG A 100 -3.39 19.69 -8.82
CA ARG A 100 -3.45 21.15 -8.60
C ARG A 100 -3.47 21.56 -7.12
N TYR A 101 -3.71 20.62 -6.24
CA TYR A 101 -3.71 20.79 -4.79
C TYR A 101 -2.47 20.10 -4.19
N PRO A 102 -1.96 20.57 -3.04
CA PRO A 102 -0.88 19.87 -2.35
C PRO A 102 -1.34 18.46 -1.97
N LEU A 103 -0.65 17.44 -2.46
CA LEU A 103 -0.96 16.05 -2.15
C LEU A 103 -0.22 15.63 -0.89
N LYS A 104 -0.94 15.01 0.05
CA LYS A 104 -0.41 14.40 1.26
C LYS A 104 -0.16 12.91 1.09
N ILE A 105 -1.08 12.22 0.42
CA ILE A 105 -1.01 10.78 0.15
C ILE A 105 -1.43 10.53 -1.30
N ALA A 106 -0.68 9.68 -2.01
CA ALA A 106 -1.06 9.13 -3.31
C ALA A 106 -0.60 7.67 -3.34
N ASP A 107 -1.52 6.76 -3.02
CA ASP A 107 -1.29 5.33 -2.97
C ASP A 107 -1.99 4.64 -4.15
N ASN A 108 -1.20 4.28 -5.17
CA ASN A 108 -1.70 3.62 -6.36
C ASN A 108 -2.20 2.20 -6.07
N GLN A 109 -1.56 1.47 -5.16
CA GLN A 109 -1.96 0.10 -4.84
C GLN A 109 -3.27 0.07 -4.07
N GLY A 110 -3.43 0.96 -3.09
CA GLY A 110 -4.67 1.10 -2.33
C GLY A 110 -5.76 1.90 -3.03
N GLY A 111 -5.45 2.52 -4.18
CA GLY A 111 -6.40 3.37 -4.92
C GLY A 111 -6.83 4.60 -4.13
N TYR A 112 -5.92 5.21 -3.35
CA TYR A 112 -6.26 6.28 -2.42
C TYR A 112 -5.42 7.53 -2.65
N ILE A 113 -6.10 8.68 -2.76
CA ILE A 113 -5.48 10.00 -2.83
C ILE A 113 -6.06 10.88 -1.73
N GLU A 114 -5.19 11.58 -1.01
CA GLU A 114 -5.56 12.59 -0.02
C GLU A 114 -4.75 13.86 -0.26
N THR A 115 -5.41 15.00 -0.31
CA THR A 115 -4.72 16.30 -0.34
C THR A 115 -4.35 16.73 1.08
N ASP A 116 -3.42 17.65 1.18
CA ASP A 116 -3.27 18.43 2.41
C ASP A 116 -4.44 19.42 2.55
N TRP A 117 -4.51 20.10 3.68
CA TRP A 117 -5.51 21.13 3.95
C TRP A 117 -5.37 22.29 2.96
N ILE A 118 -6.48 22.60 2.30
CA ILE A 118 -6.60 23.66 1.30
C ILE A 118 -7.34 24.83 1.95
N ASN A 119 -6.67 25.95 2.08
CA ASN A 119 -7.26 27.19 2.55
C ASN A 119 -7.65 28.06 1.35
N GLN A 120 -8.86 28.56 1.33
CA GLN A 120 -9.29 29.55 0.33
C GLN A 120 -8.93 30.95 0.81
N LYS A 121 -8.44 31.78 -0.11
CA LYS A 121 -8.04 33.16 0.25
C LYS A 121 -9.22 33.99 0.70
N GLU A 122 -10.40 33.74 0.14
CA GLU A 122 -11.65 34.42 0.45
C GLU A 122 -12.21 34.03 1.81
N THR A 123 -11.90 32.84 2.30
CA THR A 123 -12.40 32.28 3.58
C THR A 123 -11.23 31.70 4.40
N PRO A 124 -10.39 32.56 4.99
CA PRO A 124 -9.18 32.13 5.68
C PRO A 124 -9.44 31.31 6.94
N ASN A 125 -10.67 31.37 7.47
CA ASN A 125 -11.11 30.59 8.62
C ASN A 125 -11.67 29.21 8.23
N ASN A 126 -11.75 28.89 6.94
CA ASN A 126 -12.22 27.61 6.46
C ASN A 126 -11.10 26.88 5.75
N ARG A 127 -11.01 25.59 5.98
CA ARG A 127 -10.10 24.71 5.26
C ARG A 127 -10.78 23.40 4.90
N CYS A 128 -10.45 22.87 3.74
CA CYS A 128 -10.96 21.57 3.32
C CYS A 128 -9.81 20.68 2.87
N LEU A 129 -9.97 19.37 3.00
CA LEU A 129 -9.15 18.38 2.32
C LEU A 129 -10.03 17.50 1.44
N ILE A 130 -9.44 16.96 0.40
CA ILE A 130 -10.11 16.09 -0.56
C ILE A 130 -9.57 14.69 -0.41
N LYS A 131 -10.46 13.72 -0.32
CA LYS A 131 -10.15 12.29 -0.38
C LYS A 131 -10.77 11.71 -1.64
N VAL A 132 -9.97 10.96 -2.41
CA VAL A 132 -10.44 10.20 -3.56
C VAL A 132 -10.13 8.73 -3.32
N ARG A 133 -11.12 7.87 -3.56
CA ARG A 133 -10.97 6.43 -3.46
C ARG A 133 -11.40 5.78 -4.76
N ILE A 134 -10.51 4.96 -5.32
CA ILE A 134 -10.77 4.15 -6.50
C ILE A 134 -10.89 2.71 -6.03
N THR A 135 -12.00 2.06 -6.36
CA THR A 135 -12.36 0.73 -5.86
C THR A 135 -12.53 -0.31 -6.96
N SER A 136 -12.46 0.11 -8.24
CA SER A 136 -12.68 -0.79 -9.37
C SER A 136 -11.46 -0.90 -10.25
N GLN A 137 -11.27 -2.10 -10.81
CA GLN A 137 -10.32 -2.36 -11.90
C GLN A 137 -10.91 -2.00 -13.27
N GLU A 138 -12.22 -1.83 -13.34
CA GLU A 138 -12.92 -1.43 -14.56
C GLU A 138 -13.29 0.05 -14.53
N LEU A 139 -13.43 0.65 -15.72
CA LEU A 139 -13.91 2.02 -15.87
C LEU A 139 -15.44 2.03 -15.74
N VAL A 140 -15.92 2.08 -14.52
CA VAL A 140 -17.34 2.09 -14.18
C VAL A 140 -17.70 3.31 -13.32
N SER A 141 -18.94 3.76 -13.38
CA SER A 141 -19.39 4.99 -12.71
C SER A 141 -19.26 4.97 -11.18
N ASN A 142 -19.34 3.79 -10.56
CA ASN A 142 -19.18 3.57 -9.14
C ASN A 142 -17.75 3.15 -8.75
N GLY A 143 -16.82 3.13 -9.71
CA GLY A 143 -15.42 2.74 -9.51
C GLY A 143 -14.56 3.78 -8.80
N VAL A 144 -15.09 5.00 -8.61
CA VAL A 144 -14.40 6.09 -7.91
C VAL A 144 -15.39 6.88 -7.07
N ALA A 145 -14.93 7.32 -5.91
CA ALA A 145 -15.68 8.20 -5.02
C ALA A 145 -14.75 9.31 -4.50
N SER A 146 -15.27 10.51 -4.38
CA SER A 146 -14.59 11.64 -3.74
C SER A 146 -15.35 12.12 -2.52
N LYS A 147 -14.61 12.63 -1.53
CA LYS A 147 -15.12 13.19 -0.30
C LYS A 147 -14.39 14.46 0.07
N PHE A 148 -15.16 15.47 0.49
CA PHE A 148 -14.63 16.68 1.12
C PHE A 148 -14.76 16.58 2.63
N ILE A 149 -13.71 16.93 3.33
CA ILE A 149 -13.71 17.09 4.78
C ILE A 149 -13.30 18.51 5.05
N CYS A 150 -14.18 19.30 5.66
CA CYS A 150 -13.95 20.71 5.89
C CYS A 150 -14.02 21.05 7.38
N GLU A 151 -13.26 22.05 7.75
CA GLU A 151 -13.19 22.57 9.11
C GLU A 151 -13.27 24.09 9.09
N GLU A 152 -13.90 24.65 10.11
CA GLU A 152 -13.95 26.09 10.39
C GLU A 152 -13.16 26.41 11.63
N LYS A 153 -12.50 27.57 11.63
CA LYS A 153 -11.72 28.05 12.77
C LYS A 153 -12.60 28.85 13.73
N ILE A 154 -12.99 28.22 14.83
CA ILE A 154 -13.78 28.81 15.92
C ILE A 154 -12.90 28.96 17.15
N ASN A 155 -12.81 30.17 17.72
CA ASN A 155 -12.00 30.43 18.91
C ASN A 155 -10.55 29.93 18.82
N ASN A 156 -9.94 30.08 17.63
CA ASN A 156 -8.59 29.63 17.30
C ASN A 156 -8.40 28.09 17.27
N GLN A 157 -9.47 27.32 17.29
CA GLN A 157 -9.48 25.85 17.12
C GLN A 157 -10.18 25.47 15.83
N TRP A 158 -9.68 24.42 15.16
CA TRP A 158 -10.31 23.88 13.98
C TRP A 158 -11.39 22.87 14.38
N VAL A 159 -12.61 23.10 13.91
CA VAL A 159 -13.80 22.30 14.22
C VAL A 159 -14.39 21.82 12.91
N ALA A 160 -14.73 20.53 12.82
CA ALA A 160 -15.36 19.97 11.64
C ALA A 160 -16.70 20.67 11.37
N THR A 161 -16.96 20.97 10.10
CA THR A 161 -18.25 21.53 9.69
C THR A 161 -19.21 20.39 9.33
N ASP A 162 -20.49 20.55 9.68
CA ASP A 162 -21.57 19.64 9.30
C ASP A 162 -22.13 19.96 7.90
N ASP A 163 -21.44 20.81 7.13
CA ASP A 163 -21.88 21.21 5.81
C ASP A 163 -21.92 20.01 4.85
N ASN A 164 -22.97 19.98 4.03
CA ASN A 164 -23.17 18.92 3.05
C ASN A 164 -22.50 19.29 1.72
N TYR A 165 -21.32 18.76 1.45
CA TYR A 165 -20.54 18.95 0.21
C TYR A 165 -20.89 17.94 -0.89
N LEU A 166 -22.05 17.32 -0.83
CA LEU A 166 -22.46 16.24 -1.75
C LEU A 166 -22.42 16.65 -3.22
N GLU A 167 -22.77 17.88 -3.55
CA GLU A 167 -22.76 18.35 -4.93
C GLU A 167 -21.30 18.58 -5.43
N GLU A 168 -20.41 19.06 -4.59
CA GLU A 168 -18.99 19.19 -4.88
C GLU A 168 -18.34 17.81 -5.04
N GLU A 169 -18.65 16.86 -4.17
CA GLU A 169 -18.21 15.48 -4.23
C GLU A 169 -18.63 14.82 -5.55
N LYS A 170 -19.92 14.95 -5.93
CA LYS A 170 -20.43 14.45 -7.21
C LYS A 170 -19.74 15.10 -8.40
N ARG A 171 -19.57 16.43 -8.37
CA ARG A 171 -18.91 17.18 -9.46
C ARG A 171 -17.47 16.72 -9.64
N LEU A 172 -16.72 16.53 -8.56
CA LEU A 172 -15.36 16.04 -8.60
C LEU A 172 -15.30 14.60 -9.14
N THR A 173 -16.16 13.72 -8.64
CA THR A 173 -16.29 12.34 -9.11
C THR A 173 -16.59 12.28 -10.60
N LEU A 174 -17.56 13.05 -11.09
CA LEU A 174 -17.89 13.13 -12.51
C LEU A 174 -16.74 13.68 -13.35
N LYS A 175 -15.99 14.65 -12.83
CA LYS A 175 -14.80 15.18 -13.51
C LYS A 175 -13.73 14.11 -13.67
N ILE A 176 -13.48 13.31 -12.63
CA ILE A 176 -12.52 12.20 -12.70
C ILE A 176 -12.98 11.16 -13.72
N LEU A 177 -14.26 10.75 -13.68
CA LEU A 177 -14.81 9.78 -14.62
C LEU A 177 -14.71 10.26 -16.08
N SER A 178 -15.09 11.50 -16.35
CA SER A 178 -15.00 12.08 -17.70
C SER A 178 -13.55 12.16 -18.21
N THR A 179 -12.61 12.54 -17.34
CA THR A 179 -11.18 12.56 -17.67
C THR A 179 -10.66 11.15 -17.95
N ALA A 180 -11.07 10.15 -17.15
CA ALA A 180 -10.67 8.76 -17.35
C ALA A 180 -11.20 8.18 -18.66
N ALA A 181 -12.43 8.52 -19.05
CA ALA A 181 -12.99 8.13 -20.35
C ALA A 181 -12.17 8.71 -21.51
N THR A 182 -11.83 10.00 -21.45
CA THR A 182 -10.98 10.64 -22.46
C THR A 182 -9.59 10.00 -22.55
N ILE A 183 -8.98 9.65 -21.42
CA ILE A 183 -7.69 8.95 -21.40
C ILE A 183 -7.82 7.56 -22.06
N SER A 184 -8.90 6.84 -21.75
CA SER A 184 -9.17 5.51 -22.33
C SER A 184 -9.33 5.56 -23.84
N GLU A 185 -10.04 6.56 -24.37
CA GLU A 185 -10.24 6.74 -25.84
C GLU A 185 -8.94 7.07 -26.58
N ASN A 186 -8.02 7.80 -25.94
CA ASN A 186 -6.75 8.18 -26.53
C ASN A 186 -5.67 7.07 -26.44
N THR A 187 -5.96 5.96 -25.77
CA THR A 187 -5.00 4.87 -25.57
C THR A 187 -5.30 3.68 -26.52
N LEU A 188 -6.41 3.73 -27.25
CA LEU A 188 -6.81 2.77 -28.30
C LEU A 188 -6.27 3.17 -29.65
#